data_062ca7a83df1be0218308cfb56cc5e16
#
_entry.id   062ca7a83df1be0218308cfb56cc5e16
#
_cell.length_a   1.000
_cell.length_b   1.000
_cell.length_c   1.000
_cell.angle_alpha   90.00
_cell.angle_beta   90.00
_cell.angle_gamma   90.00
#
_symmetry.space_group_name_H-M   'P 1'
#
loop_
_entity.id
_entity.type
_entity.pdbx_description
1 polymer ?
#
loop_
_entity_poly.entity_id
_entity_poly.type
_entity_poly.pdbx_seq_one_letter_code
_entity_poly.pdbx_strand_id
1 'polypeptide(L)'
;MDGTTCCGPGYASPMEAMKAPREELLYTIAIYVGTGIQAPDYLATIDANPSSPTYSQVISRCEMPGIGDELHHMGWNACSSCFDDAGMERKYLIVPGVRSTNIHIIDCGTDPRNPKVYKVISGDEIKEKTDLSAPHTVHCLGS
;
A
#
# COMPACT_ATOMS: atom_id res chain seq x y z
N MET A 1 19.43 12.14 26.64
CA MET A 1 18.16 12.02 25.87
C MET A 1 18.53 12.35 24.43
N ASP A 2 19.03 11.37 23.75
CA ASP A 2 19.53 11.56 22.40
C ASP A 2 18.34 11.35 21.47
N GLY A 3 17.80 12.51 21.03
CA GLY A 3 16.77 12.52 20.00
C GLY A 3 17.36 11.98 18.70
N THR A 4 17.27 10.68 18.50
CA THR A 4 17.46 10.09 17.19
C THR A 4 16.35 10.62 16.32
N THR A 5 16.62 11.68 15.61
CA THR A 5 15.78 12.18 14.53
C THR A 5 15.59 11.00 13.58
N CYS A 6 14.35 10.58 13.40
CA CYS A 6 14.01 9.51 12.49
C CYS A 6 14.46 9.93 11.08
N CYS A 7 15.39 9.18 10.50
CA CYS A 7 16.05 9.50 9.24
C CYS A 7 15.28 8.94 8.04
N GLY A 8 14.01 9.26 7.91
CA GLY A 8 13.18 8.78 6.82
C GLY A 8 12.64 7.35 7.03
N PRO A 9 11.98 6.78 6.03
CA PRO A 9 11.40 5.44 6.12
C PRO A 9 12.47 4.34 6.09
N GLY A 10 12.17 3.21 6.74
CA GLY A 10 13.06 2.06 6.77
C GLY A 10 14.07 2.09 7.90
N TYR A 11 15.11 1.30 7.76
CA TYR A 11 16.14 1.05 8.78
C TYR A 11 17.51 0.96 8.12
N ALA A 12 18.57 1.32 8.85
CA ALA A 12 19.95 1.27 8.36
C ALA A 12 20.41 -0.14 7.96
N SER A 13 19.80 -1.17 8.56
CA SER A 13 20.11 -2.56 8.26
C SER A 13 18.97 -3.48 8.72
N PRO A 14 18.90 -4.74 8.24
CA PRO A 14 17.97 -5.74 8.76
C PRO A 14 18.09 -5.96 10.27
N MET A 15 19.28 -5.86 10.83
CA MET A 15 19.52 -5.98 12.27
C MET A 15 18.89 -4.84 13.06
N GLU A 16 18.90 -3.62 12.52
CA GLU A 16 18.23 -2.48 13.13
C GLU A 16 16.70 -2.62 13.02
N ALA A 17 16.20 -3.13 11.90
CA ALA A 17 14.77 -3.43 11.75
C ALA A 17 14.25 -4.43 12.79
N MET A 18 15.05 -5.42 13.18
CA MET A 18 14.69 -6.40 14.21
C MET A 18 14.55 -5.80 15.62
N LYS A 19 15.09 -4.60 15.86
CA LYS A 19 14.98 -3.90 17.15
C LYS A 19 13.75 -2.99 17.22
N ALA A 20 13.07 -2.77 16.09
CA ALA A 20 11.89 -1.93 16.01
C ALA A 20 10.69 -2.56 16.74
N PRO A 21 9.71 -1.75 17.14
CA PRO A 21 8.43 -2.25 17.61
C PRO A 21 7.79 -3.18 16.56
N ARG A 22 7.06 -4.19 17.05
CA ARG A 22 6.33 -5.11 16.17
C ARG A 22 5.25 -4.36 15.39
N GLU A 23 5.11 -4.67 14.12
CA GLU A 23 4.00 -4.17 13.30
C GLU A 23 2.67 -4.73 13.82
N GLU A 24 1.67 -3.85 13.92
CA GLU A 24 0.35 -4.18 14.46
C GLU A 24 -0.72 -4.30 13.38
N LEU A 25 -0.41 -3.94 12.14
CA LEU A 25 -1.32 -3.99 11.00
C LEU A 25 -0.70 -4.73 9.83
N LEU A 26 -1.53 -5.46 9.12
CA LEU A 26 -1.19 -6.08 7.84
C LEU A 26 -2.17 -5.58 6.79
N TYR A 27 -1.64 -5.15 5.64
CA TYR A 27 -2.44 -4.84 4.46
C TYR A 27 -2.35 -5.98 3.45
N THR A 28 -3.49 -6.36 2.88
CA THR A 28 -3.54 -7.36 1.82
C THR A 28 -4.60 -7.00 0.78
N ILE A 29 -4.32 -7.34 -0.45
CA ILE A 29 -5.26 -7.16 -1.55
C ILE A 29 -6.23 -8.34 -1.56
N ALA A 30 -7.51 -8.05 -1.79
CA ALA A 30 -8.56 -9.03 -2.03
C ALA A 30 -9.25 -8.73 -3.35
N ILE A 31 -9.30 -9.73 -4.23
CA ILE A 31 -9.81 -9.61 -5.59
C ILE A 31 -11.02 -10.51 -5.81
N TYR A 32 -11.94 -10.05 -6.68
CA TYR A 32 -13.13 -10.81 -7.05
C TYR A 32 -13.05 -11.45 -8.45
N VAL A 33 -11.95 -11.22 -9.16
CA VAL A 33 -11.74 -11.84 -10.47
C VAL A 33 -11.82 -13.36 -10.38
N GLY A 34 -12.59 -13.96 -11.29
CA GLY A 34 -12.80 -15.41 -11.34
C GLY A 34 -13.78 -15.98 -10.31
N THR A 35 -14.34 -15.17 -9.42
CA THR A 35 -15.29 -15.62 -8.39
C THR A 35 -16.76 -15.58 -8.85
N GLY A 36 -17.06 -14.86 -9.91
CA GLY A 36 -18.43 -14.54 -10.34
C GLY A 36 -19.08 -13.41 -9.53
N ILE A 37 -18.43 -12.91 -8.49
CA ILE A 37 -18.94 -11.81 -7.66
C ILE A 37 -18.69 -10.48 -8.37
N GLN A 38 -19.74 -9.67 -8.53
CA GLN A 38 -19.69 -8.34 -9.14
C GLN A 38 -19.53 -7.27 -8.04
N ALA A 39 -18.32 -7.17 -7.49
CA ALA A 39 -17.98 -6.19 -6.48
C ALA A 39 -16.58 -5.62 -6.75
N PRO A 40 -16.27 -4.40 -6.24
CA PRO A 40 -14.93 -3.84 -6.33
C PRO A 40 -13.91 -4.67 -5.57
N ASP A 41 -12.72 -4.81 -6.13
CA ASP A 41 -11.56 -5.28 -5.37
C ASP A 41 -11.27 -4.30 -4.22
N TYR A 42 -10.60 -4.77 -3.17
CA TYR A 42 -10.33 -3.92 -2.01
C TYR A 42 -8.98 -4.20 -1.34
N LEU A 43 -8.49 -3.21 -0.63
CA LEU A 43 -7.40 -3.37 0.33
C LEU A 43 -8.02 -3.72 1.69
N ALA A 44 -7.69 -4.89 2.23
CA ALA A 44 -8.05 -5.30 3.58
C ALA A 44 -6.99 -4.83 4.57
N THR A 45 -7.42 -4.25 5.69
CA THR A 45 -6.59 -4.02 6.87
C THR A 45 -6.87 -5.13 7.88
N ILE A 46 -5.85 -5.85 8.29
CA ILE A 46 -5.93 -6.94 9.25
C ILE A 46 -5.21 -6.53 10.52
N ASP A 47 -5.83 -6.77 11.67
CA ASP A 47 -5.20 -6.56 12.97
C ASP A 47 -4.19 -7.69 13.24
N ALA A 48 -2.92 -7.33 13.30
CA ALA A 48 -1.80 -8.23 13.54
C ALA A 48 -1.28 -8.19 15.00
N ASN A 49 -1.90 -7.37 15.88
CA ASN A 49 -1.54 -7.29 17.28
C ASN A 49 -2.10 -8.49 18.07
N PRO A 50 -1.26 -9.43 18.56
CA PRO A 50 -1.73 -10.62 19.25
C PRO A 50 -2.42 -10.33 20.61
N SER A 51 -2.30 -9.11 21.13
CA SER A 51 -2.96 -8.68 22.35
C SER A 51 -4.29 -7.98 22.09
N SER A 52 -4.65 -7.75 20.85
CA SER A 52 -5.90 -7.11 20.45
C SER A 52 -7.08 -8.10 20.46
N PRO A 53 -8.29 -7.67 20.85
CA PRO A 53 -9.50 -8.49 20.74
C PRO A 53 -9.89 -8.79 19.30
N THR A 54 -9.37 -8.03 18.33
CA THR A 54 -9.59 -8.21 16.89
C THR A 54 -8.40 -8.85 16.18
N TYR A 55 -7.48 -9.46 16.92
CA TYR A 55 -6.33 -10.15 16.33
C TYR A 55 -6.73 -11.10 15.20
N SER A 56 -6.01 -11.08 14.09
CA SER A 56 -6.24 -11.83 12.86
C SER A 56 -7.56 -11.55 12.13
N GLN A 57 -8.31 -10.52 12.51
CA GLN A 57 -9.55 -10.14 11.83
C GLN A 57 -9.32 -9.01 10.83
N VAL A 58 -10.12 -9.02 9.76
CA VAL A 58 -10.25 -7.86 8.86
C VAL A 58 -11.02 -6.77 9.59
N ILE A 59 -10.34 -5.66 9.89
CA ILE A 59 -10.90 -4.54 10.64
C ILE A 59 -11.37 -3.39 9.75
N SER A 60 -10.89 -3.33 8.50
CA SER A 60 -11.31 -2.34 7.51
C SER A 60 -11.17 -2.90 6.10
N ARG A 61 -11.98 -2.37 5.18
CA ARG A 61 -11.92 -2.61 3.74
C ARG A 61 -11.94 -1.27 3.01
N CYS A 62 -10.90 -1.01 2.25
CA CYS A 62 -10.84 0.13 1.34
C CYS A 62 -11.18 -0.37 -0.06
N GLU A 63 -12.44 -0.25 -0.45
CA GLU A 63 -12.92 -0.67 -1.78
C GLU A 63 -12.41 0.29 -2.86
N MET A 64 -12.05 -0.27 -4.02
CA MET A 64 -11.69 0.53 -5.19
C MET A 64 -12.95 1.13 -5.82
N PRO A 65 -12.84 2.27 -6.53
CA PRO A 65 -14.01 2.93 -7.14
C PRO A 65 -14.68 2.12 -8.26
N GLY A 66 -13.92 1.23 -8.92
CA GLY A 66 -14.38 0.44 -10.06
C GLY A 66 -14.49 -1.05 -9.77
N ILE A 67 -15.15 -1.79 -10.67
CA ILE A 67 -15.24 -3.24 -10.65
C ILE A 67 -14.32 -3.80 -11.73
N GLY A 68 -13.62 -4.91 -11.43
CA GLY A 68 -12.79 -5.62 -12.41
C GLY A 68 -11.40 -5.04 -12.60
N ASP A 69 -10.87 -4.33 -11.62
CA ASP A 69 -9.50 -3.82 -11.65
C ASP A 69 -8.45 -4.92 -11.70
N GLU A 70 -8.69 -6.06 -11.04
CA GLU A 70 -7.70 -7.11 -10.79
C GLU A 70 -6.44 -6.53 -10.15
N LEU A 71 -6.58 -6.08 -8.90
CA LEU A 71 -5.44 -5.62 -8.11
C LEU A 71 -4.46 -6.77 -7.92
N HIS A 72 -3.14 -6.49 -8.02
CA HIS A 72 -2.17 -7.59 -8.00
C HIS A 72 -1.05 -7.39 -6.99
N HIS A 73 -0.09 -6.54 -7.29
CA HIS A 73 0.98 -6.18 -6.39
C HIS A 73 0.72 -4.81 -5.79
N MET A 74 1.42 -4.52 -4.70
CA MET A 74 1.39 -3.20 -4.09
C MET A 74 2.76 -2.85 -3.53
N GLY A 75 3.06 -1.57 -3.43
CA GLY A 75 4.30 -1.08 -2.87
C GLY A 75 4.12 0.29 -2.23
N TRP A 76 4.94 0.58 -1.24
CA TRP A 76 4.93 1.89 -0.61
C TRP A 76 5.53 2.96 -1.53
N ASN A 77 5.05 4.20 -1.39
CA ASN A 77 5.63 5.37 -2.06
C ASN A 77 7.09 5.65 -1.62
N ALA A 78 7.48 5.16 -0.47
CA ALA A 78 8.83 5.23 0.07
C ALA A 78 9.17 3.93 0.78
N CYS A 79 10.36 3.42 0.59
CA CYS A 79 10.83 2.15 1.17
C CYS A 79 12.20 2.36 1.85
N SER A 80 12.86 1.29 2.23
CA SER A 80 14.18 1.34 2.90
C SER A 80 15.27 1.98 2.05
N SER A 81 15.10 2.07 0.72
CA SER A 81 16.05 2.83 -0.13
C SER A 81 16.01 4.35 0.13
N CYS A 82 14.96 4.84 0.77
CA CYS A 82 14.83 6.22 1.23
C CYS A 82 15.31 6.42 2.68
N PHE A 83 15.99 5.44 3.26
CA PHE A 83 16.60 5.61 4.58
C PHE A 83 17.58 6.78 4.55
N ASP A 84 17.61 7.55 5.64
CA ASP A 84 18.40 8.77 5.80
C ASP A 84 17.88 10.00 5.02
N ASP A 85 16.73 9.92 4.38
CA ASP A 85 16.02 11.05 3.80
C ASP A 85 14.84 11.46 4.70
N ALA A 86 15.06 12.48 5.54
CA ALA A 86 14.04 12.99 6.47
C ALA A 86 12.86 13.68 5.76
N GLY A 87 12.99 14.00 4.47
CA GLY A 87 11.90 14.54 3.66
C GLY A 87 10.93 13.49 3.13
N MET A 88 11.27 12.22 3.25
CA MET A 88 10.45 11.12 2.77
C MET A 88 9.60 10.51 3.88
N GLU A 89 8.32 10.30 3.59
CA GLU A 89 7.37 9.66 4.49
C GLU A 89 6.72 8.45 3.80
N ARG A 90 6.69 7.30 4.46
CA ARG A 90 5.96 6.11 4.01
C ARG A 90 4.48 6.25 4.38
N LYS A 91 3.73 6.89 3.53
CA LYS A 91 2.33 7.26 3.75
C LYS A 91 1.36 6.59 2.78
N TYR A 92 1.76 6.50 1.51
CA TYR A 92 0.88 6.05 0.45
C TYR A 92 1.25 4.64 -0.02
N LEU A 93 0.23 3.81 -0.17
CA LEU A 93 0.35 2.52 -0.82
C LEU A 93 -0.09 2.64 -2.27
N ILE A 94 0.77 2.23 -3.18
CA ILE A 94 0.53 2.27 -4.62
C ILE A 94 0.06 0.89 -5.06
N VAL A 95 -1.14 0.83 -5.64
CA VAL A 95 -1.82 -0.44 -5.96
C VAL A 95 -2.29 -0.40 -7.42
N PRO A 96 -1.57 -1.04 -8.34
CA PRO A 96 -1.99 -1.15 -9.73
C PRO A 96 -3.08 -2.19 -9.94
N GLY A 97 -3.98 -1.90 -10.88
CA GLY A 97 -4.97 -2.83 -11.41
C GLY A 97 -4.55 -3.34 -12.78
N VAL A 98 -4.27 -4.63 -12.89
CA VAL A 98 -3.71 -5.22 -14.11
C VAL A 98 -4.68 -5.15 -15.28
N ARG A 99 -5.97 -5.40 -15.05
CA ARG A 99 -6.99 -5.36 -16.13
C ARG A 99 -7.43 -3.95 -16.47
N SER A 100 -7.66 -3.12 -15.46
CA SER A 100 -8.12 -1.75 -15.69
C SER A 100 -7.02 -0.82 -16.17
N THR A 101 -5.75 -1.19 -15.94
CA THR A 101 -4.59 -0.30 -16.10
C THR A 101 -4.60 0.88 -15.11
N ASN A 102 -5.59 1.00 -14.24
CA ASN A 102 -5.62 2.03 -13.21
C ASN A 102 -4.48 1.86 -12.19
N ILE A 103 -4.00 2.96 -11.64
CA ILE A 103 -3.12 2.95 -10.49
C ILE A 103 -3.82 3.68 -9.35
N HIS A 104 -4.11 2.94 -8.27
CA HIS A 104 -4.74 3.46 -7.08
C HIS A 104 -3.67 3.89 -6.08
N ILE A 105 -3.81 5.11 -5.55
CA ILE A 105 -2.97 5.64 -4.48
C ILE A 105 -3.82 5.67 -3.23
N ILE A 106 -3.44 4.89 -2.22
CA ILE A 106 -4.20 4.72 -0.98
C ILE A 106 -3.45 5.40 0.16
N ASP A 107 -4.10 6.32 0.85
CA ASP A 107 -3.58 6.95 2.06
C ASP A 107 -3.72 5.98 3.24
N CYS A 108 -2.59 5.43 3.66
CA CYS A 108 -2.46 4.57 4.83
C CYS A 108 -1.81 5.30 6.02
N GLY A 109 -1.30 6.52 5.82
CA GLY A 109 -0.61 7.27 6.86
C GLY A 109 -1.54 8.12 7.72
N THR A 110 -2.62 8.65 7.15
CA THR A 110 -3.56 9.50 7.91
C THR A 110 -4.38 8.70 8.93
N ASP A 111 -4.91 7.54 8.54
CA ASP A 111 -5.58 6.59 9.43
C ASP A 111 -5.18 5.16 9.03
N PRO A 112 -4.11 4.60 9.61
CA PRO A 112 -3.61 3.28 9.24
C PRO A 112 -4.62 2.15 9.45
N ARG A 113 -5.56 2.30 10.38
CA ARG A 113 -6.58 1.28 10.64
C ARG A 113 -7.75 1.34 9.65
N ASN A 114 -7.91 2.45 8.92
CA ASN A 114 -9.01 2.66 7.98
C ASN A 114 -8.54 3.47 6.74
N PRO A 115 -7.62 2.92 5.94
CA PRO A 115 -7.09 3.55 4.74
C PRO A 115 -8.18 4.02 3.78
N LYS A 116 -7.86 5.03 2.97
CA LYS A 116 -8.78 5.60 1.97
C LYS A 116 -8.08 5.76 0.62
N VAL A 117 -8.84 5.58 -0.45
CA VAL A 117 -8.35 5.94 -1.78
C VAL A 117 -8.12 7.45 -1.81
N TYR A 118 -6.86 7.85 -1.99
CA TYR A 118 -6.45 9.25 -2.12
C TYR A 118 -6.59 9.74 -3.56
N LYS A 119 -6.15 8.93 -4.53
CA LYS A 119 -6.18 9.27 -5.96
C LYS A 119 -6.22 8.01 -6.81
N VAL A 120 -6.84 8.11 -7.97
CA VAL A 120 -6.72 7.12 -9.05
C VAL A 120 -6.09 7.81 -10.27
N ILE A 121 -5.06 7.19 -10.83
CA ILE A 121 -4.53 7.54 -12.13
C ILE A 121 -5.23 6.61 -13.11
N SER A 122 -5.98 7.18 -14.04
CA SER A 122 -6.78 6.42 -15.00
C SER A 122 -5.89 5.61 -15.95
N GLY A 123 -6.30 4.39 -16.23
CA GLY A 123 -5.66 3.55 -17.23
C GLY A 123 -5.70 4.16 -18.62
N ASP A 124 -6.75 4.90 -18.97
CA ASP A 124 -6.84 5.63 -20.22
C ASP A 124 -5.78 6.72 -20.32
N GLU A 125 -5.58 7.49 -19.23
CA GLU A 125 -4.52 8.50 -19.16
C GLU A 125 -3.12 7.88 -19.31
N ILE A 126 -2.88 6.75 -18.67
CA ILE A 126 -1.61 6.03 -18.77
C ILE A 126 -1.38 5.59 -20.22
N LYS A 127 -2.37 4.96 -20.81
CA LYS A 127 -2.27 4.47 -22.19
C LYS A 127 -2.08 5.61 -23.20
N GLU A 128 -2.80 6.70 -23.04
CA GLU A 128 -2.66 7.88 -23.90
C GLU A 128 -1.25 8.47 -23.86
N LYS A 129 -0.67 8.57 -22.65
CA LYS A 129 0.65 9.20 -22.44
C LYS A 129 1.83 8.29 -22.74
N THR A 130 1.68 6.98 -22.63
CA THR A 130 2.83 6.05 -22.64
C THR A 130 2.70 4.91 -23.64
N ASP A 131 1.50 4.68 -24.18
CA ASP A 131 1.12 3.48 -24.96
C ASP A 131 1.35 2.16 -24.20
N LEU A 132 1.38 2.22 -22.86
CA LEU A 132 1.55 1.06 -21.98
C LEU A 132 0.23 0.74 -21.25
N SER A 133 0.13 -0.52 -20.83
CA SER A 133 -1.01 -1.05 -20.08
C SER A 133 -0.56 -2.12 -19.08
N ALA A 134 -1.50 -2.57 -18.23
CA ALA A 134 -1.31 -3.66 -17.29
C ALA A 134 -0.11 -3.44 -16.31
N PRO A 135 -0.06 -2.32 -15.56
CA PRO A 135 0.95 -2.11 -14.54
C PRO A 135 0.85 -3.22 -13.49
N HIS A 136 1.97 -3.77 -13.06
CA HIS A 136 1.98 -4.95 -12.21
C HIS A 136 2.79 -4.74 -10.92
N THR A 137 4.10 -4.54 -11.05
CA THR A 137 5.00 -4.43 -9.91
C THR A 137 5.29 -2.98 -9.59
N VAL A 138 5.26 -2.66 -8.30
CA VAL A 138 5.60 -1.33 -7.78
C VAL A 138 6.92 -1.40 -7.03
N HIS A 139 7.81 -0.48 -7.34
CA HIS A 139 9.08 -0.34 -6.64
C HIS A 139 9.43 1.12 -6.42
N CYS A 140 9.75 1.48 -5.19
CA CYS A 140 10.30 2.80 -4.86
C CYS A 140 11.75 2.87 -5.33
N LEU A 141 12.12 3.98 -5.94
CA LEU A 141 13.51 4.31 -6.23
C LEU A 141 13.97 5.37 -5.21
N GLY A 142 15.05 5.09 -4.52
CA GLY A 142 15.74 6.10 -3.72
C GLY A 142 16.36 7.16 -4.63
N SER A 143 16.39 8.40 -4.17
CA SER A 143 17.04 9.52 -4.86
C SER A 143 18.56 9.47 -4.70
#